data_b4f3b503ede887a3ff9c1afffee922ef
#
_entry.id   b4f3b503ede887a3ff9c1afffee922ef
#
_cell.length_a   1.000
_cell.length_b   1.000
_cell.length_c   1.000
_cell.angle_alpha   90.00
_cell.angle_beta   90.00
_cell.angle_gamma   90.00
#
_symmetry.space_group_name_H-M   'P 1'
#
loop_
_entity.id
_entity.type
_entity.pdbx_description
1 polymer ?
#
loop_
_entity_poly.entity_id
_entity_poly.type
_entity_poly.pdbx_seq_one_letter_code
_entity_poly.pdbx_strand_id
1 'polypeptide(L)'
;MLNQIAIALGISPAKKVMDFAPNKEETITFNLINNENRDLRVFVEISGDLEKYIQIPNNIVTIKKDEKSRGLDLEIILPENVERSGLIESTIKLSRISAAEQGAIQISTMPSIKAKLQLRVPYPSKYIESMLVVDKDDKDDKKVRFVMPIFNYGVEDIENARAFLKIFDNENNLMRELETESTSIDSGSQAKLSSNWQAETIGSYYATADIDYDEKSLGLKEDFIVGVPFVNITKIFVNNFRLGDIAKFDIYLKSDWNDKINVYADALIFKDDKTHLSSRIEPIDLLAGKEGIVNLYWETAEIAEGDYDLNLTIKHDLGESKHNVKIMVNEDSITTSLTPERIVSGRDIIIYLTVAIVILIVVNVLGYIKKFRKR
;
A
#
# COMPACT_ATOMS: atom_id res chain seq x y z
N MET A 1 -4.17 28.99 17.12
CA MET A 1 -3.15 28.79 16.06
C MET A 1 -3.65 29.49 14.82
N LEU A 2 -2.98 30.57 14.40
CA LEU A 2 -3.28 31.28 13.16
C LEU A 2 -2.82 30.37 11.99
N ASN A 3 -3.78 29.87 11.21
CA ASN A 3 -3.49 29.31 9.90
C ASN A 3 -2.85 30.40 9.03
N GLN A 4 -1.53 30.33 8.85
CA GLN A 4 -0.89 31.10 7.81
C GLN A 4 -1.36 30.52 6.47
N ILE A 5 -2.32 31.17 5.83
CA ILE A 5 -2.66 30.93 4.44
C ILE A 5 -1.40 31.31 3.65
N ALA A 6 -0.76 30.33 3.02
CA ALA A 6 0.36 30.58 2.12
C ALA A 6 -0.15 31.44 0.95
N ILE A 7 0.13 32.74 1.03
CA ILE A 7 -0.18 33.71 -0.03
C ILE A 7 0.86 33.50 -1.13
N ALA A 8 0.46 32.96 -2.27
CA ALA A 8 1.41 32.63 -3.34
C ALA A 8 0.77 32.72 -4.73
N LEU A 9 1.59 33.06 -5.73
CA LEU A 9 1.28 32.85 -7.14
C LEU A 9 1.03 31.35 -7.37
N GLY A 10 0.00 30.99 -8.13
CA GLY A 10 -0.35 29.62 -8.50
C GLY A 10 -0.46 29.43 -10.00
N ILE A 11 -0.44 28.17 -10.46
CA ILE A 11 -0.79 27.75 -11.82
C ILE A 11 -1.69 26.51 -11.78
N SER A 12 -2.73 26.49 -12.60
CA SER A 12 -3.66 25.36 -12.70
C SER A 12 -4.08 25.14 -14.16
N PRO A 13 -4.11 23.87 -14.60
CA PRO A 13 -3.66 22.67 -13.89
C PRO A 13 -2.13 22.61 -13.79
N ALA A 14 -1.61 21.79 -12.87
CA ALA A 14 -0.17 21.56 -12.75
C ALA A 14 0.41 20.75 -13.93
N LYS A 15 -0.46 20.03 -14.67
CA LYS A 15 -0.12 19.23 -15.84
C LYS A 15 -1.28 19.18 -16.83
N LYS A 16 -0.96 19.31 -18.13
CA LYS A 16 -1.87 18.98 -19.24
C LYS A 16 -1.21 17.97 -20.17
N VAL A 17 -2.01 17.05 -20.71
CA VAL A 17 -1.62 16.05 -21.70
C VAL A 17 -2.45 16.28 -22.94
N MET A 18 -1.81 16.26 -24.11
CA MET A 18 -2.45 16.31 -25.43
C MET A 18 -1.97 15.13 -26.28
N ASP A 19 -2.79 14.70 -27.23
CA ASP A 19 -2.42 13.66 -28.18
C ASP A 19 -1.92 14.28 -29.48
N PHE A 20 -0.87 13.69 -30.05
CA PHE A 20 -0.29 14.10 -31.30
C PHE A 20 -1.27 13.83 -32.46
N ALA A 21 -1.47 14.84 -33.27
CA ALA A 21 -2.02 14.68 -34.60
C ALA A 21 -1.19 15.54 -35.57
N PRO A 22 -0.88 15.06 -36.80
CA PRO A 22 -0.10 15.79 -37.77
C PRO A 22 -0.73 17.16 -38.07
N ASN A 23 0.11 18.20 -38.12
CA ASN A 23 -0.30 19.58 -38.45
C ASN A 23 -1.41 20.15 -37.54
N LYS A 24 -1.57 19.62 -36.31
CA LYS A 24 -2.59 20.10 -35.39
C LYS A 24 -2.20 21.46 -34.81
N GLU A 25 -3.14 22.40 -34.89
CA GLU A 25 -3.07 23.68 -34.19
C GLU A 25 -4.08 23.67 -33.03
N GLU A 26 -3.64 24.00 -31.85
CA GLU A 26 -4.49 24.00 -30.66
C GLU A 26 -4.04 25.07 -29.68
N THR A 27 -4.98 25.77 -29.05
CA THR A 27 -4.71 26.69 -27.95
C THR A 27 -4.94 25.98 -26.60
N ILE A 28 -3.92 25.97 -25.76
CA ILE A 28 -3.98 25.39 -24.44
C ILE A 28 -3.90 26.48 -23.40
N THR A 29 -4.93 26.60 -22.56
CA THR A 29 -4.98 27.61 -21.49
C THR A 29 -4.56 27.01 -20.15
N PHE A 30 -3.64 27.68 -19.46
CA PHE A 30 -3.35 27.53 -18.04
C PHE A 30 -3.87 28.74 -17.27
N ASN A 31 -4.41 28.54 -16.06
CA ASN A 31 -4.88 29.62 -15.23
C ASN A 31 -3.79 30.02 -14.22
N LEU A 32 -3.32 31.26 -14.29
CA LEU A 32 -2.44 31.87 -13.31
C LEU A 32 -3.30 32.39 -12.15
N ILE A 33 -2.98 32.00 -10.91
CA ILE A 33 -3.78 32.30 -9.72
C ILE A 33 -3.04 33.32 -8.88
N ASN A 34 -3.71 34.46 -8.58
CA ASN A 34 -3.20 35.52 -7.72
C ASN A 34 -3.85 35.46 -6.32
N ASN A 35 -3.14 34.88 -5.35
CA ASN A 35 -3.58 34.86 -3.96
C ASN A 35 -2.93 35.94 -3.09
N GLU A 36 -2.23 36.95 -3.72
CA GLU A 36 -1.43 37.93 -2.98
C GLU A 36 -2.13 39.26 -2.75
N ASN A 37 -3.32 39.46 -3.30
CA ASN A 37 -4.09 40.73 -3.21
C ASN A 37 -3.30 41.97 -3.65
N ARG A 38 -2.37 41.82 -4.58
CA ARG A 38 -1.58 42.90 -5.18
C ARG A 38 -1.37 42.66 -6.67
N ASP A 39 -1.01 43.68 -7.42
CA ASP A 39 -0.64 43.53 -8.82
C ASP A 39 0.59 42.65 -8.94
N LEU A 40 0.51 41.62 -9.79
CA LEU A 40 1.61 40.70 -10.08
C LEU A 40 2.03 40.84 -11.54
N ARG A 41 3.34 40.93 -11.79
CA ARG A 41 3.93 40.75 -13.11
C ARG A 41 4.70 39.44 -13.11
N VAL A 42 4.35 38.57 -14.06
CA VAL A 42 4.86 37.21 -14.15
C VAL A 42 5.55 37.05 -15.50
N PHE A 43 6.79 36.60 -15.49
CA PHE A 43 7.52 36.17 -16.66
C PHE A 43 7.27 34.67 -16.88
N VAL A 44 6.90 34.32 -18.09
CA VAL A 44 6.62 32.94 -18.54
C VAL A 44 7.78 32.47 -19.38
N GLU A 45 8.39 31.39 -18.96
CA GLU A 45 9.48 30.71 -19.67
C GLU A 45 9.04 29.28 -19.98
N ILE A 46 9.24 28.83 -21.22
CA ILE A 46 9.01 27.44 -21.63
C ILE A 46 10.38 26.83 -21.89
N SER A 47 10.54 25.58 -21.46
CA SER A 47 11.74 24.80 -21.71
C SER A 47 11.41 23.33 -21.88
N GLY A 48 12.14 22.61 -22.72
CA GLY A 48 11.96 21.18 -23.00
C GLY A 48 11.64 20.91 -24.47
N ASP A 49 11.33 19.63 -24.74
CA ASP A 49 11.26 19.09 -26.12
C ASP A 49 10.15 19.71 -26.98
N LEU A 50 9.10 20.26 -26.34
CA LEU A 50 7.97 20.89 -27.04
C LEU A 50 8.15 22.39 -27.23
N GLU A 51 9.19 23.02 -26.70
CA GLU A 51 9.41 24.47 -26.74
C GLU A 51 9.27 25.02 -28.17
N LYS A 52 9.88 24.36 -29.16
CA LYS A 52 9.86 24.73 -30.57
C LYS A 52 8.47 24.73 -31.25
N TYR A 53 7.50 24.07 -30.61
CA TYR A 53 6.13 23.96 -31.10
C TYR A 53 5.14 24.87 -30.36
N ILE A 54 5.63 25.59 -29.33
CA ILE A 54 4.80 26.42 -28.46
C ILE A 54 5.07 27.89 -28.73
N GLN A 55 4.03 28.63 -29.03
CA GLN A 55 4.10 30.09 -29.15
C GLN A 55 3.37 30.73 -27.98
N ILE A 56 4.01 31.74 -27.40
CA ILE A 56 3.41 32.56 -26.35
C ILE A 56 3.21 33.95 -26.91
N PRO A 57 1.96 34.44 -27.09
CA PRO A 57 1.71 35.76 -27.60
C PRO A 57 2.36 36.88 -26.77
N ASN A 58 2.43 36.68 -25.46
CA ASN A 58 3.09 37.57 -24.55
C ASN A 58 3.71 36.80 -23.37
N ASN A 59 5.03 36.87 -23.22
CA ASN A 59 5.78 36.20 -22.17
C ASN A 59 5.73 36.96 -20.81
N ILE A 60 5.14 38.16 -20.77
CA ILE A 60 4.91 38.90 -19.51
C ILE A 60 3.40 39.07 -19.30
N VAL A 61 2.93 38.41 -18.24
CA VAL A 61 1.51 38.48 -17.86
C VAL A 61 1.37 39.35 -16.61
N THR A 62 0.45 40.33 -16.66
CA THR A 62 0.10 41.16 -15.50
C THR A 62 -1.26 40.74 -14.98
N ILE A 63 -1.33 40.35 -13.70
CA ILE A 63 -2.57 40.01 -13.00
C ILE A 63 -2.85 41.13 -11.99
N LYS A 64 -4.01 41.77 -12.07
CA LYS A 64 -4.37 42.85 -11.17
C LYS A 64 -4.75 42.33 -9.77
N LYS A 65 -4.64 43.16 -8.74
CA LYS A 65 -4.92 42.83 -7.32
C LYS A 65 -6.31 42.26 -7.07
N ASP A 66 -7.28 42.70 -7.84
CA ASP A 66 -8.69 42.33 -7.79
C ASP A 66 -9.03 41.16 -8.74
N GLU A 67 -8.09 40.74 -9.56
CA GLU A 67 -8.19 39.60 -10.47
C GLU A 67 -7.61 38.35 -9.78
N LYS A 68 -8.48 37.41 -9.40
CA LYS A 68 -8.04 36.18 -8.73
C LYS A 68 -7.33 35.19 -9.63
N SER A 69 -7.65 35.20 -10.92
CA SER A 69 -7.00 34.35 -11.92
C SER A 69 -7.00 34.97 -13.29
N ARG A 70 -6.00 34.65 -14.09
CA ARG A 70 -5.86 35.04 -15.50
C ARG A 70 -5.42 33.87 -16.34
N GLY A 71 -6.08 33.67 -17.49
CA GLY A 71 -5.68 32.70 -18.51
C GLY A 71 -4.31 33.03 -19.10
N LEU A 72 -3.47 32.00 -19.24
CA LEU A 72 -2.27 31.99 -20.05
C LEU A 72 -2.53 31.06 -21.22
N ASP A 73 -2.71 31.62 -22.40
CA ASP A 73 -2.94 30.87 -23.62
C ASP A 73 -1.60 30.58 -24.30
N LEU A 74 -1.40 29.31 -24.61
CA LEU A 74 -0.25 28.79 -25.34
C LEU A 74 -0.77 28.27 -26.69
N GLU A 75 -0.27 28.81 -27.77
CA GLU A 75 -0.58 28.33 -29.10
C GLU A 75 0.38 27.20 -29.45
N ILE A 76 -0.15 26.02 -29.71
CA ILE A 76 0.60 24.83 -30.07
C ILE A 76 0.44 24.58 -31.57
N ILE A 77 1.55 24.52 -32.28
CA ILE A 77 1.58 24.21 -33.72
C ILE A 77 2.45 22.98 -33.92
N LEU A 78 1.81 21.82 -34.09
CA LEU A 78 2.51 20.55 -34.26
C LEU A 78 2.93 20.37 -35.73
N PRO A 79 4.09 19.76 -36.00
CA PRO A 79 4.53 19.42 -37.33
C PRO A 79 3.77 18.22 -37.90
N GLU A 80 4.01 17.91 -39.15
CA GLU A 80 3.50 16.69 -39.78
C GLU A 80 4.03 15.43 -39.10
N ASN A 81 5.31 15.44 -38.67
CA ASN A 81 5.97 14.34 -38.02
C ASN A 81 6.81 14.82 -36.83
N VAL A 82 6.90 14.01 -35.79
CA VAL A 82 7.78 14.20 -34.63
C VAL A 82 8.79 13.06 -34.59
N GLU A 83 10.05 13.39 -34.41
CA GLU A 83 11.16 12.42 -34.49
C GLU A 83 11.13 11.33 -33.39
N ARG A 84 10.40 11.60 -32.29
CA ARG A 84 10.39 10.75 -31.10
C ARG A 84 8.96 10.34 -30.75
N SER A 85 8.73 9.03 -30.60
CA SER A 85 7.49 8.46 -30.05
C SER A 85 7.49 8.45 -28.54
N GLY A 86 6.33 8.25 -27.93
CA GLY A 86 6.13 8.22 -26.49
C GLY A 86 5.74 9.58 -25.93
N LEU A 87 6.01 9.79 -24.65
CA LEU A 87 5.65 11.02 -23.95
C LEU A 87 6.77 12.05 -24.07
N ILE A 88 6.47 13.17 -24.71
CA ILE A 88 7.37 14.32 -24.87
C ILE A 88 6.88 15.43 -23.94
N GLU A 89 7.79 16.10 -23.22
CA GLU A 89 7.43 17.02 -22.14
C GLU A 89 8.12 18.37 -22.28
N SER A 90 7.40 19.43 -21.95
CA SER A 90 7.98 20.76 -21.66
C SER A 90 7.45 21.32 -20.35
N THR A 91 8.31 22.11 -19.72
CA THR A 91 8.02 22.80 -18.46
C THR A 91 7.67 24.25 -18.75
N ILE A 92 6.55 24.70 -18.23
CA ILE A 92 6.12 26.09 -18.18
C ILE A 92 6.52 26.63 -16.82
N LYS A 93 7.50 27.54 -16.79
CA LYS A 93 8.02 28.15 -15.57
C LYS A 93 7.53 29.58 -15.46
N LEU A 94 6.93 29.90 -14.32
CA LEU A 94 6.46 31.22 -13.96
C LEU A 94 7.40 31.83 -12.94
N SER A 95 7.98 32.96 -13.28
CA SER A 95 8.85 33.73 -12.39
C SER A 95 8.25 35.11 -12.18
N ARG A 96 8.20 35.56 -10.91
CA ARG A 96 7.75 36.91 -10.61
C ARG A 96 8.78 37.93 -11.06
N ILE A 97 8.33 39.03 -11.66
CA ILE A 97 9.15 40.21 -11.91
C ILE A 97 8.94 41.18 -10.76
N SER A 98 9.98 41.44 -9.95
CA SER A 98 9.94 42.53 -8.98
C SER A 98 10.00 43.88 -9.70
N ALA A 99 9.21 44.87 -9.26
CA ALA A 99 9.46 46.25 -9.63
C ALA A 99 10.84 46.61 -9.03
N ALA A 100 11.81 46.90 -9.89
CA ALA A 100 13.08 47.43 -9.43
C ALA A 100 12.78 48.82 -8.82
N GLU A 101 12.90 48.95 -7.48
CA GLU A 101 13.10 50.25 -6.88
C GLU A 101 14.46 50.76 -7.38
N GLN A 102 14.48 52.03 -7.84
CA GLN A 102 15.63 52.65 -8.45
C GLN A 102 16.87 52.46 -7.56
N GLY A 103 17.83 51.71 -8.02
CA GLY A 103 19.23 51.79 -7.56
C GLY A 103 19.83 50.63 -6.76
N ALA A 104 19.15 49.50 -6.59
CA ALA A 104 19.75 48.31 -5.95
C ALA A 104 19.56 47.06 -6.79
N ILE A 105 20.67 46.44 -7.19
CA ILE A 105 20.71 45.08 -7.74
C ILE A 105 20.52 44.12 -6.57
N GLN A 106 19.27 43.81 -6.20
CA GLN A 106 18.98 42.70 -5.32
C GLN A 106 18.79 41.44 -6.15
N ILE A 107 19.81 40.57 -6.13
CA ILE A 107 19.67 39.18 -6.56
C ILE A 107 18.89 38.47 -5.45
N SER A 108 17.54 38.55 -5.50
CA SER A 108 16.71 37.74 -4.66
C SER A 108 16.30 36.49 -5.45
N THR A 109 16.55 35.32 -4.89
CA THR A 109 16.02 34.05 -5.38
C THR A 109 14.50 34.10 -5.28
N MET A 110 13.82 34.47 -6.37
CA MET A 110 12.37 34.48 -6.39
C MET A 110 11.85 33.04 -6.58
N PRO A 111 10.89 32.60 -5.76
CA PRO A 111 10.26 31.32 -5.96
C PRO A 111 9.61 31.28 -7.34
N SER A 112 9.90 30.24 -8.11
CA SER A 112 9.27 29.98 -9.39
C SER A 112 8.28 28.83 -9.25
N ILE A 113 7.16 28.90 -10.00
CA ILE A 113 6.17 27.85 -10.08
C ILE A 113 6.27 27.20 -11.45
N LYS A 114 6.04 25.89 -11.48
CA LYS A 114 6.15 25.10 -12.70
C LYS A 114 4.86 24.35 -12.99
N ALA A 115 4.49 24.27 -14.26
CA ALA A 115 3.50 23.33 -14.77
C ALA A 115 4.11 22.55 -15.93
N LYS A 116 3.50 21.43 -16.28
CA LYS A 116 3.97 20.55 -17.34
C LYS A 116 2.96 20.50 -18.49
N LEU A 117 3.46 20.58 -19.71
CA LEU A 117 2.74 20.22 -20.90
C LEU A 117 3.36 18.95 -21.47
N GLN A 118 2.53 17.93 -21.71
CA GLN A 118 2.96 16.65 -22.25
C GLN A 118 2.24 16.39 -23.56
N LEU A 119 3.00 15.93 -24.57
CA LEU A 119 2.48 15.48 -25.85
C LEU A 119 2.70 13.97 -25.94
N ARG A 120 1.63 13.21 -26.13
CA ARG A 120 1.68 11.78 -26.38
C ARG A 120 1.78 11.54 -27.88
N VAL A 121 2.92 11.04 -28.33
CA VAL A 121 3.19 10.67 -29.72
C VAL A 121 3.09 9.16 -29.85
N PRO A 122 2.17 8.61 -30.65
CA PRO A 122 2.04 7.17 -30.83
C PRO A 122 3.33 6.54 -31.37
N TYR A 123 3.56 5.28 -31.02
CA TYR A 123 4.63 4.48 -31.62
C TYR A 123 4.24 4.03 -33.03
N PRO A 124 5.19 3.90 -33.96
CA PRO A 124 4.88 3.69 -35.41
C PRO A 124 4.37 2.26 -35.74
N SER A 125 4.21 1.41 -34.74
CA SER A 125 3.69 0.04 -34.88
C SER A 125 2.94 -0.35 -33.62
N LYS A 126 2.63 -1.63 -33.40
CA LYS A 126 2.06 -2.15 -32.15
C LYS A 126 3.02 -1.91 -30.99
N TYR A 127 2.55 -1.27 -29.94
CA TYR A 127 3.35 -1.00 -28.72
C TYR A 127 2.43 -0.91 -27.51
N ILE A 128 2.76 -1.67 -26.49
CA ILE A 128 2.01 -1.65 -25.23
C ILE A 128 2.86 -1.16 -24.06
N GLU A 129 2.19 -0.51 -23.12
CA GLU A 129 2.65 -0.35 -21.75
C GLU A 129 1.70 -1.07 -20.79
N SER A 130 2.26 -1.72 -19.80
CA SER A 130 1.51 -2.45 -18.79
C SER A 130 2.29 -2.49 -17.48
N MET A 131 1.62 -2.83 -16.41
CA MET A 131 2.21 -3.17 -15.11
C MET A 131 1.51 -4.41 -14.58
N LEU A 132 2.20 -5.19 -13.77
CA LEU A 132 1.61 -6.30 -13.04
C LEU A 132 1.15 -5.79 -11.68
N VAL A 133 -0.15 -5.81 -11.45
CA VAL A 133 -0.78 -5.41 -10.18
C VAL A 133 -1.28 -6.66 -9.48
N VAL A 134 -0.99 -6.75 -8.19
CA VAL A 134 -1.41 -7.87 -7.34
C VAL A 134 -2.49 -7.38 -6.37
N ASP A 135 -3.73 -7.77 -6.63
CA ASP A 135 -4.87 -7.49 -5.78
C ASP A 135 -5.09 -8.65 -4.80
N LYS A 136 -5.32 -8.34 -3.53
CA LYS A 136 -5.66 -9.32 -2.50
C LYS A 136 -7.15 -9.30 -2.22
N ASP A 137 -7.72 -10.45 -1.91
CA ASP A 137 -9.12 -10.55 -1.48
C ASP A 137 -9.21 -10.22 0.02
N ASP A 138 -10.07 -9.26 0.40
CA ASP A 138 -10.26 -8.84 1.81
C ASP A 138 -10.86 -9.95 2.70
N LYS A 139 -11.43 -11.00 2.09
CA LYS A 139 -12.11 -12.10 2.81
C LYS A 139 -11.28 -13.38 2.88
N ASP A 140 -10.33 -13.54 1.98
CA ASP A 140 -9.45 -14.70 1.89
C ASP A 140 -8.05 -14.19 1.55
N ASP A 141 -7.22 -14.06 2.56
CA ASP A 141 -5.85 -13.55 2.47
C ASP A 141 -4.90 -14.42 1.64
N LYS A 142 -5.33 -15.66 1.31
CA LYS A 142 -4.62 -16.58 0.41
C LYS A 142 -5.06 -16.47 -1.05
N LYS A 143 -6.13 -15.73 -1.33
CA LYS A 143 -6.62 -15.52 -2.69
C LYS A 143 -6.01 -14.27 -3.30
N VAL A 144 -5.33 -14.44 -4.41
CA VAL A 144 -4.61 -13.39 -5.12
C VAL A 144 -5.17 -13.26 -6.52
N ARG A 145 -5.38 -12.03 -6.95
CA ARG A 145 -5.75 -11.69 -8.33
C ARG A 145 -4.65 -10.89 -8.97
N PHE A 146 -4.13 -11.38 -10.07
CA PHE A 146 -3.19 -10.66 -10.93
C PHE A 146 -3.96 -9.87 -11.95
N VAL A 147 -3.61 -8.58 -12.11
CA VAL A 147 -4.26 -7.65 -13.02
C VAL A 147 -3.18 -6.94 -13.82
N MET A 148 -3.29 -6.95 -15.13
CA MET A 148 -2.41 -6.25 -16.05
C MET A 148 -3.25 -5.29 -16.90
N PRO A 149 -3.35 -4.01 -16.52
CA PRO A 149 -3.94 -2.99 -17.39
C PRO A 149 -2.97 -2.76 -18.55
N ILE A 150 -3.46 -2.88 -19.79
CA ILE A 150 -2.67 -2.74 -21.00
C ILE A 150 -3.14 -1.50 -21.75
N PHE A 151 -2.19 -0.65 -22.15
CA PHE A 151 -2.43 0.51 -22.99
C PHE A 151 -1.73 0.31 -24.31
N ASN A 152 -2.45 0.32 -25.41
CA ASN A 152 -1.87 0.31 -26.76
C ASN A 152 -1.51 1.73 -27.18
N TYR A 153 -0.24 2.09 -27.08
CA TYR A 153 0.30 3.38 -27.53
C TYR A 153 0.85 3.34 -28.95
N GLY A 154 0.65 2.22 -29.65
CA GLY A 154 0.99 2.09 -31.05
C GLY A 154 -0.10 2.66 -31.98
N VAL A 155 0.25 2.89 -33.25
CA VAL A 155 -0.71 3.30 -34.30
C VAL A 155 -1.50 2.14 -34.88
N GLU A 156 -1.08 0.89 -34.59
CA GLU A 156 -1.70 -0.33 -35.09
C GLU A 156 -2.53 -1.01 -34.00
N ASP A 157 -3.64 -1.62 -34.40
CA ASP A 157 -4.48 -2.43 -33.54
C ASP A 157 -3.75 -3.73 -33.18
N ILE A 158 -3.98 -4.22 -31.96
CA ILE A 158 -3.52 -5.50 -31.47
C ILE A 158 -4.69 -6.47 -31.52
N GLU A 159 -4.57 -7.54 -32.31
CA GLU A 159 -5.65 -8.49 -32.50
C GLU A 159 -5.74 -9.50 -31.35
N ASN A 160 -4.58 -9.87 -30.79
CA ASN A 160 -4.50 -10.89 -29.76
C ASN A 160 -3.44 -10.54 -28.70
N ALA A 161 -3.89 -10.12 -27.54
CA ALA A 161 -3.04 -9.92 -26.36
C ALA A 161 -3.41 -10.93 -25.27
N ARG A 162 -2.41 -11.65 -24.73
CA ARG A 162 -2.58 -12.69 -23.70
C ARG A 162 -1.36 -12.70 -22.78
N ALA A 163 -1.54 -13.02 -21.50
CA ALA A 163 -0.44 -13.11 -20.56
C ALA A 163 -0.24 -14.53 -20.04
N PHE A 164 1.02 -14.92 -19.89
CA PHE A 164 1.49 -16.12 -19.22
C PHE A 164 2.19 -15.70 -17.93
N LEU A 165 1.69 -16.18 -16.79
CA LEU A 165 2.23 -15.85 -15.49
C LEU A 165 2.92 -17.08 -14.87
N LYS A 166 4.05 -16.84 -14.21
CA LYS A 166 4.72 -17.82 -13.36
C LYS A 166 4.89 -17.24 -11.97
N ILE A 167 4.49 -18.01 -10.97
CA ILE A 167 4.54 -17.61 -9.57
C ILE A 167 5.62 -18.44 -8.89
N PHE A 168 6.49 -17.79 -8.15
CA PHE A 168 7.61 -18.40 -7.45
C PHE A 168 7.57 -18.03 -5.97
N ASP A 169 8.08 -18.94 -5.12
CA ASP A 169 8.40 -18.62 -3.74
C ASP A 169 9.76 -17.87 -3.63
N ASN A 170 10.15 -17.52 -2.42
CA ASN A 170 11.42 -16.84 -2.14
C ASN A 170 12.68 -17.71 -2.38
N GLU A 171 12.54 -19.04 -2.50
CA GLU A 171 13.60 -19.97 -2.86
C GLU A 171 13.71 -20.21 -4.38
N ASN A 172 12.91 -19.49 -5.18
CA ASN A 172 12.76 -19.63 -6.64
C ASN A 172 12.13 -20.95 -7.08
N ASN A 173 11.38 -21.62 -6.23
CA ASN A 173 10.59 -22.78 -6.64
C ASN A 173 9.33 -22.29 -7.38
N LEU A 174 9.05 -22.91 -8.53
CA LEU A 174 7.85 -22.64 -9.30
C LEU A 174 6.61 -23.20 -8.57
N MET A 175 5.73 -22.29 -8.12
CA MET A 175 4.50 -22.64 -7.41
C MET A 175 3.34 -22.87 -8.36
N ARG A 176 3.21 -22.03 -9.39
CA ARG A 176 2.09 -22.10 -10.33
C ARG A 176 2.42 -21.42 -11.65
N GLU A 177 1.86 -21.99 -12.73
CA GLU A 177 1.73 -21.33 -14.02
C GLU A 177 0.26 -21.02 -14.29
N LEU A 178 -0.01 -19.84 -14.81
CA LEU A 178 -1.35 -19.35 -15.13
C LEU A 178 -1.34 -18.70 -16.51
N GLU A 179 -2.49 -18.71 -17.15
CA GLU A 179 -2.72 -18.07 -18.44
C GLU A 179 -3.98 -17.21 -18.35
N THR A 180 -4.02 -16.10 -19.06
CA THR A 180 -5.23 -15.26 -19.16
C THR A 180 -6.00 -15.60 -20.42
N GLU A 181 -7.26 -15.20 -20.47
CA GLU A 181 -7.98 -15.12 -21.73
C GLU A 181 -7.31 -14.07 -22.63
N SER A 182 -7.46 -14.22 -23.94
CA SER A 182 -6.95 -13.26 -24.91
C SER A 182 -7.97 -12.15 -25.17
N THR A 183 -7.47 -10.97 -25.56
CA THR A 183 -8.27 -9.81 -25.92
C THR A 183 -7.65 -9.03 -27.08
N SER A 184 -8.46 -8.31 -27.85
CA SER A 184 -8.00 -7.32 -28.81
C SER A 184 -7.92 -5.93 -28.19
N ILE A 185 -7.06 -5.07 -28.70
CA ILE A 185 -6.85 -3.71 -28.18
C ILE A 185 -6.63 -2.76 -29.37
N ASP A 186 -7.62 -1.92 -29.65
CA ASP A 186 -7.51 -0.91 -30.71
C ASP A 186 -6.38 0.09 -30.41
N SER A 187 -5.84 0.71 -31.44
CA SER A 187 -4.87 1.79 -31.31
C SER A 187 -5.39 2.91 -30.40
N GLY A 188 -4.54 3.37 -29.47
CA GLY A 188 -4.90 4.39 -28.49
C GLY A 188 -5.85 3.94 -27.39
N SER A 189 -6.25 2.67 -27.36
CA SER A 189 -7.20 2.11 -26.39
C SER A 189 -6.53 1.32 -25.28
N GLN A 190 -7.32 0.92 -24.30
CA GLN A 190 -6.87 0.12 -23.16
C GLN A 190 -7.70 -1.14 -23.01
N ALA A 191 -7.06 -2.18 -22.51
CA ALA A 191 -7.70 -3.44 -22.09
C ALA A 191 -7.14 -3.90 -20.74
N LYS A 192 -7.67 -4.99 -20.22
CA LYS A 192 -7.20 -5.57 -18.96
C LYS A 192 -7.16 -7.09 -19.06
N LEU A 193 -5.98 -7.66 -18.82
CA LEU A 193 -5.81 -9.08 -18.59
C LEU A 193 -5.85 -9.37 -17.09
N SER A 194 -6.41 -10.50 -16.70
CA SER A 194 -6.39 -10.91 -15.29
C SER A 194 -6.44 -12.42 -15.13
N SER A 195 -5.81 -12.91 -14.05
CA SER A 195 -5.88 -14.31 -13.62
C SER A 195 -5.94 -14.38 -12.10
N ASN A 196 -6.41 -15.52 -11.55
CA ASN A 196 -6.53 -15.70 -10.10
C ASN A 196 -5.66 -16.87 -9.66
N TRP A 197 -5.14 -16.77 -8.45
CA TRP A 197 -4.37 -17.82 -7.80
C TRP A 197 -4.82 -17.97 -6.35
N GLN A 198 -4.92 -19.23 -5.89
CA GLN A 198 -5.12 -19.58 -4.50
C GLN A 198 -3.80 -20.11 -3.96
N ALA A 199 -3.17 -19.39 -3.05
CA ALA A 199 -1.94 -19.82 -2.42
C ALA A 199 -2.20 -20.98 -1.44
N GLU A 200 -1.33 -21.97 -1.42
CA GLU A 200 -1.40 -23.07 -0.46
C GLU A 200 -0.89 -22.61 0.91
N THR A 201 0.19 -21.85 0.92
CA THR A 201 0.83 -21.33 2.11
C THR A 201 0.86 -19.81 2.10
N ILE A 202 0.90 -19.21 3.28
CA ILE A 202 1.17 -17.78 3.42
C ILE A 202 2.67 -17.51 3.29
N GLY A 203 3.05 -16.33 2.80
CA GLY A 203 4.46 -16.02 2.66
C GLY A 203 4.79 -14.95 1.63
N SER A 204 6.09 -14.86 1.34
CA SER A 204 6.66 -13.99 0.30
C SER A 204 6.75 -14.75 -1.01
N TYR A 205 6.35 -14.10 -2.08
CA TYR A 205 6.30 -14.62 -3.44
C TYR A 205 6.69 -13.55 -4.44
N TYR A 206 7.03 -13.96 -5.64
CA TYR A 206 7.07 -13.07 -6.80
C TYR A 206 6.39 -13.72 -8.00
N ALA A 207 5.84 -12.88 -8.87
CA ALA A 207 5.28 -13.32 -10.13
C ALA A 207 6.02 -12.66 -11.29
N THR A 208 6.26 -13.43 -12.34
CA THR A 208 6.60 -12.92 -13.66
C THR A 208 5.40 -13.06 -14.58
N ALA A 209 5.22 -12.11 -15.48
CA ALA A 209 4.18 -12.18 -16.50
C ALA A 209 4.78 -11.80 -17.85
N ASP A 210 4.66 -12.67 -18.82
CA ASP A 210 4.99 -12.40 -20.21
C ASP A 210 3.68 -12.12 -20.96
N ILE A 211 3.48 -10.88 -21.39
CA ILE A 211 2.33 -10.47 -22.19
C ILE A 211 2.72 -10.60 -23.65
N ASP A 212 2.20 -11.62 -24.32
CA ASP A 212 2.31 -11.75 -25.77
C ASP A 212 1.21 -10.93 -26.43
N TYR A 213 1.58 -10.08 -27.39
CA TYR A 213 0.66 -9.30 -28.19
C TYR A 213 1.04 -9.38 -29.65
N ASP A 214 0.30 -10.21 -30.36
CA ASP A 214 0.58 -10.67 -31.72
C ASP A 214 2.01 -11.25 -31.86
N GLU A 215 2.92 -10.55 -32.54
CA GLU A 215 4.30 -11.02 -32.75
C GLU A 215 5.32 -10.45 -31.75
N LYS A 216 4.84 -9.73 -30.74
CA LYS A 216 5.68 -9.05 -29.73
C LYS A 216 5.38 -9.56 -28.34
N SER A 217 6.29 -9.32 -27.41
CA SER A 217 6.10 -9.62 -25.98
C SER A 217 6.60 -8.51 -25.06
N LEU A 218 6.01 -8.44 -23.86
CA LEU A 218 6.40 -7.57 -22.77
C LEU A 218 6.52 -8.38 -21.48
N GLY A 219 7.71 -8.44 -20.90
CA GLY A 219 7.94 -9.08 -19.60
C GLY A 219 7.72 -8.13 -18.44
N LEU A 220 7.04 -8.62 -17.40
CA LEU A 220 6.77 -7.91 -16.13
C LEU A 220 7.20 -8.76 -14.94
N LYS A 221 7.49 -8.12 -13.82
CA LYS A 221 7.75 -8.80 -12.54
C LYS A 221 7.19 -7.98 -11.40
N GLU A 222 6.63 -8.67 -10.38
CA GLU A 222 6.13 -8.04 -9.16
C GLU A 222 6.38 -8.96 -7.97
N ASP A 223 6.91 -8.41 -6.87
CA ASP A 223 7.08 -9.10 -5.60
C ASP A 223 5.86 -8.82 -4.72
N PHE A 224 5.34 -9.84 -4.04
CA PHE A 224 4.12 -9.69 -3.23
C PHE A 224 4.11 -10.63 -2.03
N ILE A 225 3.21 -10.32 -1.09
CA ILE A 225 3.03 -11.07 0.16
C ILE A 225 1.62 -11.64 0.19
N VAL A 226 1.49 -12.90 0.61
CA VAL A 226 0.22 -13.59 0.85
C VAL A 226 0.05 -13.86 2.33
N GLY A 227 -1.04 -13.36 2.93
CA GLY A 227 -1.34 -13.52 4.35
C GLY A 227 -0.46 -12.68 5.27
N VAL A 228 -0.60 -12.92 6.55
CA VAL A 228 0.22 -12.34 7.63
C VAL A 228 0.79 -13.49 8.47
N PRO A 229 2.09 -13.49 8.79
CA PRO A 229 2.68 -14.57 9.59
C PRO A 229 2.03 -14.66 10.96
N PHE A 230 1.76 -15.89 11.38
CA PHE A 230 1.41 -16.19 12.75
C PHE A 230 2.49 -17.06 13.38
N VAL A 231 3.03 -16.63 14.52
CA VAL A 231 4.05 -17.37 15.25
C VAL A 231 3.41 -18.14 16.37
N ASN A 232 3.39 -19.46 16.24
CA ASN A 232 2.82 -20.37 17.22
C ASN A 232 3.84 -20.73 18.30
N ILE A 233 3.36 -20.90 19.54
CA ILE A 233 4.10 -21.57 20.61
C ILE A 233 3.79 -23.06 20.48
N THR A 234 4.78 -23.88 20.19
CA THR A 234 4.60 -25.34 20.07
C THR A 234 4.73 -26.06 21.41
N LYS A 235 5.59 -25.58 22.29
CA LYS A 235 5.80 -26.12 23.64
C LYS A 235 6.55 -25.11 24.53
N ILE A 236 6.37 -25.27 25.83
CA ILE A 236 7.10 -24.53 26.87
C ILE A 236 7.62 -25.54 27.89
N PHE A 237 8.88 -25.46 28.21
CA PHE A 237 9.49 -26.27 29.27
C PHE A 237 10.09 -25.38 30.33
N VAL A 238 9.94 -25.84 31.63
CA VAL A 238 10.67 -25.29 32.77
C VAL A 238 11.35 -26.47 33.45
N ASN A 239 12.67 -26.49 33.38
CA ASN A 239 13.45 -27.61 33.92
C ASN A 239 14.20 -27.17 35.20
N ASN A 240 14.42 -28.09 36.12
CA ASN A 240 15.23 -27.91 37.36
C ASN A 240 14.79 -26.68 38.17
N PHE A 241 13.47 -26.51 38.34
CA PHE A 241 12.90 -25.41 39.10
C PHE A 241 12.73 -25.75 40.56
N ARG A 242 13.00 -24.78 41.42
CA ARG A 242 12.62 -24.75 42.83
C ARG A 242 12.11 -23.36 43.15
N LEU A 243 11.03 -23.28 43.90
CA LEU A 243 10.45 -22.00 44.32
C LEU A 243 11.47 -21.19 45.14
N GLY A 244 11.64 -19.91 44.80
CA GLY A 244 12.68 -19.05 45.33
C GLY A 244 13.91 -18.89 44.43
N ASP A 245 14.07 -19.76 43.43
CA ASP A 245 15.13 -19.68 42.43
C ASP A 245 14.63 -18.91 41.15
N ILE A 246 15.51 -18.80 40.17
CA ILE A 246 15.14 -18.24 38.86
C ILE A 246 14.53 -19.34 37.99
N ALA A 247 13.25 -19.21 37.65
CA ALA A 247 12.61 -20.07 36.67
C ALA A 247 13.07 -19.72 35.26
N LYS A 248 13.59 -20.71 34.51
CA LYS A 248 13.93 -20.57 33.10
C LYS A 248 12.89 -21.29 32.26
N PHE A 249 12.18 -20.51 31.43
CA PHE A 249 11.24 -21.04 30.45
C PHE A 249 11.94 -21.16 29.10
N ASP A 250 12.01 -22.37 28.57
CA ASP A 250 12.43 -22.64 27.20
C ASP A 250 11.16 -22.69 26.35
N ILE A 251 10.91 -21.61 25.57
CA ILE A 251 9.69 -21.41 24.77
C ILE A 251 10.02 -21.72 23.32
N TYR A 252 9.37 -22.71 22.76
CA TYR A 252 9.56 -23.15 21.38
C TYR A 252 8.54 -22.46 20.47
N LEU A 253 9.06 -21.75 19.48
CA LEU A 253 8.30 -20.96 18.52
C LEU A 253 8.39 -21.56 17.14
N LYS A 254 7.30 -21.54 16.38
CA LYS A 254 7.27 -21.95 14.98
C LYS A 254 6.38 -21.00 14.19
N SER A 255 6.89 -20.47 13.07
CA SER A 255 6.11 -19.64 12.15
C SER A 255 5.48 -20.52 11.07
N ASP A 256 4.29 -20.11 10.59
CA ASP A 256 3.64 -20.64 9.39
C ASP A 256 4.08 -19.91 8.10
N TRP A 257 5.03 -18.97 8.23
CA TRP A 257 5.60 -18.20 7.13
C TRP A 257 6.53 -19.04 6.27
N ASN A 258 6.50 -18.84 4.95
CA ASN A 258 7.35 -19.59 4.00
C ASN A 258 8.78 -19.06 3.89
N ASP A 259 9.14 -18.03 4.66
CA ASP A 259 10.45 -17.41 4.65
C ASP A 259 10.99 -17.22 6.06
N LYS A 260 12.23 -16.76 6.17
CA LYS A 260 12.83 -16.34 7.43
C LYS A 260 12.11 -15.11 7.98
N ILE A 261 11.81 -15.13 9.27
CA ILE A 261 11.21 -14.01 9.98
C ILE A 261 11.96 -13.71 11.27
N ASN A 262 12.32 -12.45 11.49
CA ASN A 262 12.90 -12.02 12.77
C ASN A 262 11.78 -11.71 13.77
N VAL A 263 11.83 -12.32 14.93
CA VAL A 263 10.82 -12.18 15.97
C VAL A 263 11.43 -11.86 17.32
N TYR A 264 10.78 -11.02 18.10
CA TYR A 264 11.04 -10.81 19.53
C TYR A 264 9.72 -10.92 20.30
N ALA A 265 9.76 -11.11 21.61
CA ALA A 265 8.56 -11.23 22.39
C ALA A 265 8.56 -10.30 23.61
N ASP A 266 7.40 -9.71 23.93
CA ASP A 266 7.14 -9.08 25.19
C ASP A 266 6.37 -10.09 26.07
N ALA A 267 6.87 -10.36 27.27
CA ALA A 267 6.32 -11.31 28.24
C ALA A 267 5.81 -10.58 29.48
N LEU A 268 4.60 -10.92 29.90
CA LEU A 268 3.97 -10.38 31.10
C LEU A 268 3.42 -11.52 31.93
N ILE A 269 3.94 -11.70 33.18
CA ILE A 269 3.38 -12.65 34.17
C ILE A 269 2.61 -11.86 35.23
N PHE A 270 1.37 -12.27 35.49
CA PHE A 270 0.51 -11.60 36.46
C PHE A 270 -0.39 -12.59 37.21
N LYS A 271 -0.90 -12.15 38.37
CA LYS A 271 -1.89 -12.83 39.19
C LYS A 271 -2.74 -11.77 39.89
N ASP A 272 -4.06 -11.91 39.86
CA ASP A 272 -4.99 -11.00 40.53
C ASP A 272 -4.70 -9.52 40.24
N ASP A 273 -4.53 -9.15 38.96
CA ASP A 273 -4.17 -7.81 38.47
C ASP A 273 -2.79 -7.27 38.94
N LYS A 274 -2.00 -8.07 39.67
CA LYS A 274 -0.65 -7.72 40.04
C LYS A 274 0.36 -8.29 39.05
N THR A 275 1.19 -7.43 38.49
CA THR A 275 2.31 -7.83 37.60
C THR A 275 3.49 -8.34 38.44
N HIS A 276 3.96 -9.53 38.10
CA HIS A 276 5.11 -10.19 38.71
C HIS A 276 6.34 -10.22 37.81
N LEU A 277 6.14 -10.14 36.49
CA LEU A 277 7.20 -10.00 35.51
C LEU A 277 6.70 -9.16 34.33
N SER A 278 7.53 -8.24 33.87
CA SER A 278 7.40 -7.58 32.55
C SER A 278 8.78 -7.57 31.94
N SER A 279 8.97 -8.30 30.84
CA SER A 279 10.27 -8.48 30.21
C SER A 279 10.15 -8.56 28.71
N ARG A 280 11.19 -8.07 28.02
CA ARG A 280 11.37 -8.29 26.60
C ARG A 280 12.37 -9.42 26.37
N ILE A 281 11.99 -10.37 25.56
CA ILE A 281 12.82 -11.48 25.12
C ILE A 281 13.58 -11.04 23.87
N GLU A 282 14.86 -11.35 23.80
CA GLU A 282 15.73 -10.97 22.70
C GLU A 282 15.29 -11.55 21.35
N PRO A 283 15.52 -10.82 20.24
CA PRO A 283 15.12 -11.26 18.93
C PRO A 283 15.87 -12.51 18.47
N ILE A 284 15.13 -13.38 17.76
CA ILE A 284 15.67 -14.53 17.05
C ILE A 284 15.17 -14.58 15.61
N ASP A 285 15.92 -15.24 14.76
CA ASP A 285 15.50 -15.59 13.40
C ASP A 285 14.80 -16.94 13.41
N LEU A 286 13.52 -16.97 13.00
CA LEU A 286 12.78 -18.19 12.72
C LEU A 286 12.90 -18.51 11.23
N LEU A 287 13.42 -19.67 10.90
CA LEU A 287 13.48 -20.17 9.52
C LEU A 287 12.16 -20.83 9.16
N ALA A 288 11.81 -20.79 7.88
CA ALA A 288 10.61 -21.42 7.34
C ALA A 288 10.45 -22.87 7.82
N GLY A 289 9.32 -23.17 8.42
CA GLY A 289 8.98 -24.50 8.92
C GLY A 289 9.84 -25.05 10.06
N LYS A 290 10.85 -24.32 10.55
CA LYS A 290 11.70 -24.73 11.67
C LYS A 290 11.19 -24.18 13.00
N GLU A 291 11.54 -24.89 14.09
CA GLU A 291 11.35 -24.37 15.46
C GLU A 291 12.56 -23.51 15.87
N GLY A 292 12.28 -22.40 16.53
CA GLY A 292 13.27 -21.60 17.27
C GLY A 292 12.98 -21.65 18.77
N ILE A 293 13.99 -21.36 19.59
CA ILE A 293 13.84 -21.36 21.04
C ILE A 293 14.16 -19.97 21.57
N VAL A 294 13.26 -19.42 22.38
CA VAL A 294 13.50 -18.20 23.16
C VAL A 294 13.46 -18.53 24.65
N ASN A 295 14.24 -17.80 25.44
CA ASN A 295 14.33 -18.02 26.88
C ASN A 295 13.70 -16.85 27.61
N LEU A 296 12.81 -17.17 28.58
CA LEU A 296 12.27 -16.22 29.53
C LEU A 296 12.77 -16.60 30.94
N TYR A 297 13.25 -15.62 31.69
CA TYR A 297 13.71 -15.80 33.07
C TYR A 297 12.79 -15.06 34.01
N TRP A 298 12.32 -15.76 35.05
CA TRP A 298 11.43 -15.21 36.08
C TRP A 298 12.02 -15.47 37.46
N GLU A 299 12.31 -14.41 38.21
CA GLU A 299 12.74 -14.50 39.58
C GLU A 299 11.54 -14.81 40.48
N THR A 300 11.63 -15.90 41.29
CA THR A 300 10.52 -16.40 42.10
C THR A 300 10.75 -16.26 43.60
N ALA A 301 11.75 -15.46 44.03
CA ALA A 301 12.06 -15.29 45.47
C ALA A 301 10.90 -14.75 46.30
N GLU A 302 10.04 -13.92 45.74
CA GLU A 302 8.87 -13.32 46.40
C GLU A 302 7.54 -13.88 45.88
N ILE A 303 7.56 -15.04 45.20
CA ILE A 303 6.40 -15.65 44.55
C ILE A 303 5.83 -16.74 45.48
N ALA A 304 4.50 -16.82 45.55
CA ALA A 304 3.82 -17.92 46.23
C ALA A 304 3.40 -19.00 45.22
N GLU A 305 3.17 -20.22 45.74
CA GLU A 305 2.53 -21.28 44.96
C GLU A 305 1.15 -20.85 44.44
N GLY A 306 0.74 -21.44 43.32
CA GLY A 306 -0.58 -21.23 42.74
C GLY A 306 -0.57 -20.88 41.24
N ASP A 307 -1.71 -20.38 40.77
CA ASP A 307 -1.94 -20.11 39.36
C ASP A 307 -1.56 -18.69 39.00
N TYR A 308 -0.88 -18.55 37.86
CA TYR A 308 -0.45 -17.31 37.26
C TYR A 308 -0.82 -17.31 35.77
N ASP A 309 -0.94 -16.13 35.18
CA ASP A 309 -1.12 -15.93 33.77
C ASP A 309 0.16 -15.38 33.15
N LEU A 310 0.58 -15.95 31.99
CA LEU A 310 1.65 -15.44 31.16
C LEU A 310 1.07 -15.02 29.82
N ASN A 311 1.12 -13.72 29.55
CA ASN A 311 0.82 -13.18 28.23
C ASN A 311 2.12 -12.99 27.45
N LEU A 312 2.20 -13.64 26.29
CA LEU A 312 3.31 -13.50 25.34
C LEU A 312 2.80 -12.81 24.09
N THR A 313 3.39 -11.66 23.77
CA THR A 313 3.16 -10.96 22.50
C THR A 313 4.42 -11.08 21.66
N ILE A 314 4.35 -11.94 20.64
CA ILE A 314 5.46 -12.18 19.71
C ILE A 314 5.29 -11.20 18.56
N LYS A 315 6.30 -10.36 18.33
CA LYS A 315 6.28 -9.26 17.36
C LYS A 315 7.26 -9.51 16.23
N HIS A 316 6.89 -9.07 15.04
CA HIS A 316 7.69 -9.11 13.82
C HIS A 316 7.29 -7.94 12.90
N ASP A 317 8.04 -7.68 11.84
CA ASP A 317 7.84 -6.51 10.96
C ASP A 317 6.46 -6.48 10.27
N LEU A 318 5.79 -7.63 10.12
CA LEU A 318 4.50 -7.76 9.45
C LEU A 318 3.30 -7.81 10.42
N GLY A 319 3.53 -7.80 11.76
CA GLY A 319 2.47 -7.83 12.76
C GLY A 319 2.87 -8.43 14.10
N GLU A 320 1.90 -8.98 14.81
CA GLU A 320 2.10 -9.61 16.10
C GLU A 320 1.22 -10.85 16.32
N SER A 321 1.71 -11.81 17.10
CA SER A 321 0.98 -13.00 17.54
C SER A 321 0.87 -13.00 19.06
N LYS A 322 -0.35 -13.11 19.60
CA LYS A 322 -0.61 -13.08 21.04
C LYS A 322 -0.92 -14.48 21.56
N HIS A 323 -0.39 -14.80 22.72
CA HIS A 323 -0.60 -16.09 23.37
C HIS A 323 -0.81 -15.90 24.86
N ASN A 324 -1.82 -16.63 25.39
CA ASN A 324 -2.12 -16.69 26.79
C ASN A 324 -1.75 -18.08 27.31
N VAL A 325 -0.91 -18.13 28.33
CA VAL A 325 -0.41 -19.35 28.92
C VAL A 325 -0.77 -19.35 30.42
N LYS A 326 -1.43 -20.40 30.87
CA LYS A 326 -1.61 -20.62 32.31
C LYS A 326 -0.36 -21.26 32.88
N ILE A 327 0.10 -20.74 34.00
CA ILE A 327 1.25 -21.23 34.74
C ILE A 327 0.76 -21.70 36.13
N MET A 328 1.05 -22.94 36.52
CA MET A 328 0.86 -23.43 37.86
C MET A 328 2.23 -23.59 38.52
N VAL A 329 2.46 -22.87 39.59
CA VAL A 329 3.70 -22.87 40.39
C VAL A 329 3.51 -23.74 41.60
N ASN A 330 4.36 -24.76 41.76
CA ASN A 330 4.49 -25.59 42.96
C ASN A 330 5.90 -25.41 43.55
N GLU A 331 6.20 -26.01 44.69
CA GLU A 331 7.47 -25.90 45.39
C GLU A 331 8.69 -26.30 44.53
N ASP A 332 8.54 -27.35 43.72
CA ASP A 332 9.63 -27.97 42.94
C ASP A 332 9.35 -28.04 41.43
N SER A 333 8.24 -27.47 40.96
CA SER A 333 7.85 -27.57 39.58
C SER A 333 6.98 -26.40 39.10
N ILE A 334 7.15 -26.05 37.84
CA ILE A 334 6.22 -25.18 37.09
C ILE A 334 5.62 -25.97 35.93
N THR A 335 4.30 -26.01 35.87
CA THR A 335 3.57 -26.56 34.73
C THR A 335 2.91 -25.46 33.91
N THR A 336 2.89 -25.62 32.61
CA THR A 336 2.31 -24.64 31.69
C THR A 336 1.21 -25.28 30.86
N SER A 337 0.14 -24.52 30.61
CA SER A 337 -0.96 -24.91 29.73
C SER A 337 -1.23 -23.79 28.75
N LEU A 338 -1.06 -24.07 27.46
CA LEU A 338 -1.44 -23.17 26.39
C LEU A 338 -2.95 -23.12 26.32
N THR A 339 -3.52 -21.94 26.52
CA THR A 339 -4.94 -21.71 26.28
C THR A 339 -5.08 -21.47 24.77
N PRO A 340 -5.80 -22.31 24.00
CA PRO A 340 -5.99 -22.04 22.60
C PRO A 340 -6.72 -20.70 22.46
N GLU A 341 -6.12 -19.72 21.81
CA GLU A 341 -6.86 -18.53 21.40
C GLU A 341 -8.00 -18.98 20.47
N ARG A 342 -9.23 -18.83 20.95
CA ARG A 342 -10.38 -18.83 20.07
C ARG A 342 -10.23 -17.57 19.21
N ILE A 343 -9.76 -17.71 18.00
CA ILE A 343 -9.93 -16.69 16.97
C ILE A 343 -11.44 -16.56 16.78
N VAL A 344 -12.03 -15.59 17.47
CA VAL A 344 -13.44 -15.25 17.27
C VAL A 344 -13.48 -14.57 15.91
N SER A 345 -13.77 -15.35 14.88
CA SER A 345 -13.90 -14.81 13.53
C SER A 345 -15.09 -13.84 13.53
N GLY A 346 -15.04 -12.80 12.70
CA GLY A 346 -16.18 -11.88 12.56
C GLY A 346 -17.50 -12.62 12.27
N ARG A 347 -17.41 -13.82 11.70
CA ARG A 347 -18.53 -14.74 11.46
C ARG A 347 -19.11 -15.31 12.75
N ASP A 348 -18.28 -15.62 13.76
CA ASP A 348 -18.75 -16.11 15.07
C ASP A 348 -19.46 -15.00 15.83
N ILE A 349 -18.97 -13.75 15.74
CA ILE A 349 -19.64 -12.58 16.34
C ILE A 349 -21.03 -12.38 15.71
N ILE A 350 -21.16 -12.51 14.39
CA ILE A 350 -22.45 -12.40 13.70
C ILE A 350 -23.40 -13.53 14.14
N ILE A 351 -22.90 -14.76 14.29
CA ILE A 351 -23.69 -15.90 14.78
C ILE A 351 -24.18 -15.65 16.20
N TYR A 352 -23.33 -15.18 17.12
CA TYR A 352 -23.73 -14.86 18.49
C TYR A 352 -24.74 -13.72 18.56
N LEU A 353 -24.56 -12.66 17.74
CA LEU A 353 -25.51 -11.55 17.62
C LEU A 353 -26.86 -12.01 17.07
N THR A 354 -26.90 -12.86 16.04
CA THR A 354 -28.15 -13.41 15.48
C THR A 354 -28.85 -14.28 16.49
N VAL A 355 -28.16 -15.15 17.20
CA VAL A 355 -28.74 -15.97 18.28
C VAL A 355 -29.33 -15.10 19.39
N ALA A 356 -28.62 -14.08 19.83
CA ALA A 356 -29.10 -13.14 20.83
C ALA A 356 -30.36 -12.40 20.39
N ILE A 357 -30.44 -11.93 19.14
CA ILE A 357 -31.65 -11.29 18.57
C ILE A 357 -32.82 -12.25 18.52
N VAL A 358 -32.62 -13.51 18.09
CA VAL A 358 -33.67 -14.53 18.06
C VAL A 358 -34.20 -14.79 19.47
N ILE A 359 -33.34 -14.94 20.48
CA ILE A 359 -33.74 -15.11 21.87
C ILE A 359 -34.60 -13.93 22.35
N LEU A 360 -34.18 -12.71 22.03
CA LEU A 360 -34.88 -11.48 22.40
C LEU A 360 -36.28 -11.38 21.77
N ILE A 361 -36.39 -11.81 20.52
CA ILE A 361 -37.69 -11.88 19.82
C ILE A 361 -38.60 -12.93 20.50
N VAL A 362 -38.07 -14.12 20.80
CA VAL A 362 -38.83 -15.19 21.46
C VAL A 362 -39.34 -14.76 22.85
N VAL A 363 -38.48 -14.11 23.63
CA VAL A 363 -38.87 -13.59 24.96
C VAL A 363 -39.96 -12.53 24.84
N ASN A 364 -39.86 -11.61 23.88
CA ASN A 364 -40.89 -10.60 23.65
C ASN A 364 -42.20 -11.20 23.21
N VAL A 365 -42.19 -12.17 22.30
CA VAL A 365 -43.42 -12.90 21.82
C VAL A 365 -44.07 -13.64 22.97
N LEU A 366 -43.30 -14.37 23.77
CA LEU A 366 -43.81 -15.06 24.97
C LEU A 366 -44.41 -14.10 26.00
N GLY A 367 -43.76 -12.95 26.21
CA GLY A 367 -44.25 -11.85 27.05
C GLY A 367 -45.62 -11.31 26.54
N TYR A 368 -45.70 -11.13 25.22
CA TYR A 368 -46.94 -10.67 24.59
C TYR A 368 -48.08 -11.69 24.71
N ILE A 369 -47.84 -12.97 24.46
CA ILE A 369 -48.80 -14.07 24.62
C ILE A 369 -49.31 -14.17 26.08
N LYS A 370 -48.38 -14.03 27.05
CA LYS A 370 -48.70 -14.07 28.49
C LYS A 370 -49.62 -12.90 28.92
N LYS A 371 -49.45 -11.74 28.27
CA LYS A 371 -50.29 -10.54 28.53
C LYS A 371 -51.68 -10.68 27.94
N PHE A 372 -51.84 -11.36 26.80
CA PHE A 372 -53.17 -11.65 26.21
C PHE A 372 -53.94 -12.77 26.91
N ARG A 373 -53.25 -13.69 27.59
CA ARG A 373 -53.88 -14.81 28.32
C ARG A 373 -54.38 -14.41 29.72
N LYS A 374 -54.09 -13.19 30.17
CA LYS A 374 -54.53 -12.60 31.45
C LYS A 374 -55.68 -11.56 31.29
N ARG A 375 -56.18 -11.36 30.10
CA ARG A 375 -57.41 -10.66 29.77
C ARG A 375 -58.46 -11.68 29.34
#